data_494942969b4033520b7fdbda65a1966e
#
_entry.id   494942969b4033520b7fdbda65a1966e
#
_cell.length_a   1.000
_cell.length_b   1.000
_cell.length_c   1.000
_cell.angle_alpha   90.00
_cell.angle_beta   90.00
_cell.angle_gamma   90.00
#
_symmetry.space_group_name_H-M   'P 1'
#
loop_
_entity.id
_entity.type
_entity.pdbx_description
1 polymer ?
#
loop_
_entity_poly.entity_id
_entity_poly.type
_entity_poly.pdbx_seq_one_letter_code
_entity_poly.pdbx_strand_id
1 'polypeptide(L)'
;MKKIVLDDIIVKEIIRLYNEESLGSPSISEKIGVHKTVIIRILKENGVNVGNSGRKFKGGKTEANKRYYKKNIEKISEYFSEWQKENREKLNEYHKEWREKNIDRHRKNKRDYEKTRKHNDPIYKLINNFRTAIYQVLKENNLQKNGHYFEILKYSPEQLIEHLERQFKDGMNWDNYGEWHVDHVLPISRHNIQEIGDEEFMKCWSLNNLQPMWGEDNIRKSNKIL
;
A
#
# COMPACT_ATOMS: atom_id res chain seq x y z
N MET A 1 -17.22 47.58 24.29
CA MET A 1 -16.12 48.18 23.51
C MET A 1 -16.67 48.60 22.15
N LYS A 2 -16.45 49.86 21.71
CA LYS A 2 -16.89 50.30 20.37
C LYS A 2 -16.15 49.51 19.30
N LYS A 3 -16.88 48.98 18.30
CA LYS A 3 -16.32 48.28 17.17
C LYS A 3 -15.50 49.28 16.33
N ILE A 4 -14.19 49.10 16.21
CA ILE A 4 -13.34 49.94 15.34
C ILE A 4 -13.75 49.56 13.89
N VAL A 5 -14.31 50.51 13.17
CA VAL A 5 -14.58 50.44 11.73
C VAL A 5 -13.42 51.08 11.02
N LEU A 6 -12.76 50.34 10.13
CA LEU A 6 -11.67 50.84 9.29
C LEU A 6 -12.19 51.24 7.92
N ASP A 7 -11.48 52.16 7.28
CA ASP A 7 -11.73 52.53 5.88
C ASP A 7 -11.54 51.31 4.92
N ASP A 8 -12.36 51.22 3.90
CA ASP A 8 -12.31 50.13 2.91
C ASP A 8 -10.93 50.00 2.24
N ILE A 9 -10.21 51.12 2.09
CA ILE A 9 -8.84 51.13 1.54
C ILE A 9 -7.91 50.32 2.45
N ILE A 10 -7.99 50.55 3.75
CA ILE A 10 -7.16 49.87 4.78
C ILE A 10 -7.54 48.36 4.85
N VAL A 11 -8.85 48.07 4.71
CA VAL A 11 -9.34 46.66 4.71
C VAL A 11 -8.77 45.91 3.50
N LYS A 12 -8.83 46.51 2.30
CA LYS A 12 -8.26 45.93 1.08
C LYS A 12 -6.75 45.72 1.19
N GLU A 13 -6.04 46.66 1.75
CA GLU A 13 -4.59 46.55 1.95
C GLU A 13 -4.22 45.45 2.95
N ILE A 14 -4.98 45.29 4.04
CA ILE A 14 -4.82 44.17 4.97
C ILE A 14 -4.96 42.81 4.26
N ILE A 15 -6.01 42.69 3.41
CA ILE A 15 -6.28 41.47 2.65
C ILE A 15 -5.15 41.20 1.64
N ARG A 16 -4.69 42.23 0.94
CA ARG A 16 -3.60 42.16 -0.02
C ARG A 16 -2.30 41.68 0.67
N LEU A 17 -1.88 42.36 1.74
CA LEU A 17 -0.68 42.00 2.48
C LEU A 17 -0.72 40.56 3.01
N TYR A 18 -1.89 40.11 3.44
CA TYR A 18 -2.06 38.73 3.92
C TYR A 18 -2.01 37.71 2.78
N ASN A 19 -2.68 37.96 1.66
CA ASN A 19 -2.81 37.01 0.56
C ASN A 19 -1.60 36.99 -0.38
N GLU A 20 -1.10 38.15 -0.78
CA GLU A 20 -0.05 38.30 -1.79
C GLU A 20 1.35 38.30 -1.15
N GLU A 21 1.57 39.10 -0.10
CA GLU A 21 2.87 39.15 0.57
C GLU A 21 3.05 38.07 1.65
N SER A 22 2.00 37.28 1.93
CA SER A 22 2.02 36.21 2.92
C SER A 22 2.42 36.64 4.34
N LEU A 23 2.12 37.92 4.68
CA LEU A 23 2.44 38.46 6.00
C LEU A 23 1.44 37.97 7.06
N GLY A 24 1.94 37.66 8.27
CA GLY A 24 1.07 37.36 9.41
C GLY A 24 0.48 38.61 10.05
N SER A 25 -0.61 38.48 10.82
CA SER A 25 -1.27 39.60 11.47
C SER A 25 -0.35 40.48 12.36
N PRO A 26 0.72 39.99 13.03
CA PRO A 26 1.67 40.85 13.73
C PRO A 26 2.45 41.77 12.77
N SER A 27 2.96 41.25 11.66
CA SER A 27 3.73 42.02 10.67
C SER A 27 2.85 43.04 9.93
N ILE A 28 1.59 42.67 9.66
CA ILE A 28 0.60 43.61 9.11
C ILE A 28 0.28 44.70 10.11
N SER A 29 0.17 44.34 11.42
CA SER A 29 -0.05 45.30 12.51
C SER A 29 1.05 46.34 12.58
N GLU A 30 2.30 45.93 12.43
CA GLU A 30 3.49 46.79 12.43
C GLU A 30 3.49 47.71 11.20
N LYS A 31 3.12 47.21 10.00
CA LYS A 31 3.06 48.03 8.77
C LYS A 31 1.92 49.05 8.73
N ILE A 32 0.75 48.68 9.21
CA ILE A 32 -0.47 49.52 9.07
C ILE A 32 -0.83 50.26 10.35
N GLY A 33 -0.25 49.92 11.50
CA GLY A 33 -0.56 50.54 12.78
C GLY A 33 -1.90 50.12 13.40
N VAL A 34 -2.52 49.04 12.87
CA VAL A 34 -3.79 48.48 13.35
C VAL A 34 -3.51 47.27 14.24
N HIS A 35 -4.12 47.20 15.42
CA HIS A 35 -3.86 46.13 16.35
C HIS A 35 -4.19 44.73 15.73
N LYS A 36 -3.33 43.74 15.96
CA LYS A 36 -3.40 42.38 15.37
C LYS A 36 -4.75 41.69 15.51
N THR A 37 -5.47 41.92 16.64
CA THR A 37 -6.80 41.30 16.84
C THR A 37 -7.86 41.88 15.90
N VAL A 38 -7.74 43.18 15.55
CA VAL A 38 -8.61 43.86 14.60
C VAL A 38 -8.34 43.30 13.17
N ILE A 39 -7.06 43.11 12.82
CA ILE A 39 -6.64 42.52 11.56
C ILE A 39 -7.20 41.11 11.42
N ILE A 40 -7.08 40.25 12.42
CA ILE A 40 -7.64 38.90 12.42
C ILE A 40 -9.15 38.91 12.21
N ARG A 41 -9.85 39.81 12.87
CA ARG A 41 -11.29 40.00 12.73
C ARG A 41 -11.66 40.38 11.29
N ILE A 42 -10.99 41.38 10.74
CA ILE A 42 -11.23 41.85 9.36
C ILE A 42 -10.99 40.74 8.35
N LEU A 43 -9.91 39.99 8.45
CA LEU A 43 -9.62 38.86 7.58
C LEU A 43 -10.73 37.80 7.64
N LYS A 44 -11.22 37.48 8.85
CA LYS A 44 -12.34 36.52 9.04
C LYS A 44 -13.66 37.06 8.49
N GLU A 45 -13.99 38.33 8.74
CA GLU A 45 -15.20 39.00 8.24
C GLU A 45 -15.22 39.04 6.70
N ASN A 46 -14.04 39.04 6.04
CA ASN A 46 -13.90 39.01 4.58
C ASN A 46 -13.64 37.59 4.01
N GLY A 47 -13.97 36.54 4.76
CA GLY A 47 -13.89 35.14 4.27
C GLY A 47 -12.47 34.59 4.14
N VAL A 48 -11.44 35.30 4.66
CA VAL A 48 -10.06 34.82 4.60
C VAL A 48 -9.82 33.81 5.73
N ASN A 49 -9.40 32.60 5.37
CA ASN A 49 -9.09 31.57 6.34
C ASN A 49 -7.80 31.90 7.10
N VAL A 50 -7.95 32.33 8.34
CA VAL A 50 -6.85 32.62 9.25
C VAL A 50 -6.77 31.57 10.34
N GLY A 51 -5.57 31.01 10.55
CA GLY A 51 -5.32 30.10 11.68
C GLY A 51 -5.52 30.80 13.03
N ASN A 52 -5.61 30.03 14.11
CA ASN A 52 -5.87 30.54 15.47
C ASN A 52 -4.90 31.64 15.94
N SER A 53 -3.71 31.74 15.35
CA SER A 53 -2.69 32.76 15.62
C SER A 53 -2.64 33.87 14.56
N GLY A 54 -3.58 33.93 13.62
CA GLY A 54 -3.59 34.91 12.51
C GLY A 54 -2.48 34.71 11.47
N ARG A 55 -1.81 33.55 11.51
CA ARG A 55 -0.83 33.17 10.49
C ARG A 55 -1.53 32.52 9.31
N LYS A 56 -1.01 32.77 8.10
CA LYS A 56 -1.52 32.10 6.91
C LYS A 56 -1.35 30.59 7.07
N PHE A 57 -2.46 29.84 7.10
CA PHE A 57 -2.41 28.40 7.13
C PHE A 57 -2.02 27.89 5.75
N LYS A 58 -0.76 27.58 5.54
CA LYS A 58 -0.32 26.78 4.39
C LYS A 58 -0.38 25.32 4.83
N GLY A 59 -1.35 24.58 4.31
CA GLY A 59 -1.44 23.13 4.52
C GLY A 59 -0.11 22.46 4.12
N GLY A 60 0.47 21.68 5.03
CA GLY A 60 1.71 20.96 4.83
C GLY A 60 2.93 21.56 5.54
N LYS A 61 4.02 20.80 5.57
CA LYS A 61 5.31 21.27 6.12
C LYS A 61 5.83 22.44 5.28
N THR A 62 6.06 23.58 5.92
CA THR A 62 6.62 24.77 5.24
C THR A 62 7.96 24.42 4.59
N GLU A 63 8.35 25.15 3.53
CA GLU A 63 9.68 24.97 2.90
C GLU A 63 10.82 25.12 3.90
N ALA A 64 10.67 25.98 4.91
CA ALA A 64 11.63 26.09 6.00
C ALA A 64 11.76 24.79 6.79
N ASN A 65 10.63 24.12 7.12
CA ASN A 65 10.65 22.83 7.80
C ASN A 65 11.28 21.73 6.92
N LYS A 66 10.99 21.73 5.61
CA LYS A 66 11.60 20.78 4.67
C LYS A 66 13.13 20.95 4.62
N ARG A 67 13.62 22.21 4.54
CA ARG A 67 15.07 22.52 4.57
C ARG A 67 15.71 22.11 5.89
N TYR A 68 15.06 22.37 7.02
CA TYR A 68 15.53 21.95 8.34
C TYR A 68 15.65 20.43 8.42
N TYR A 69 14.62 19.70 8.01
CA TYR A 69 14.65 18.23 7.99
C TYR A 69 15.76 17.70 7.08
N LYS A 70 15.88 18.23 5.85
CA LYS A 70 16.94 17.82 4.91
C LYS A 70 18.34 18.03 5.49
N LYS A 71 18.55 19.17 6.19
CA LYS A 71 19.85 19.49 6.81
C LYS A 71 20.19 18.65 8.03
N ASN A 72 19.18 18.17 8.75
CA ASN A 72 19.37 17.50 10.05
C ASN A 72 18.93 16.01 10.02
N ILE A 73 18.72 15.43 8.84
CA ILE A 73 18.13 14.09 8.72
C ILE A 73 18.94 13.01 9.45
N GLU A 74 20.26 13.08 9.39
CA GLU A 74 21.17 12.14 10.07
C GLU A 74 21.00 12.23 11.59
N LYS A 75 21.10 13.43 12.16
CA LYS A 75 20.92 13.66 13.60
C LYS A 75 19.53 13.25 14.09
N ILE A 76 18.50 13.51 13.29
CA ILE A 76 17.13 13.10 13.60
C ILE A 76 17.01 11.58 13.57
N SER A 77 17.63 10.93 12.59
CA SER A 77 17.64 9.47 12.45
C SER A 77 18.37 8.78 13.61
N GLU A 78 19.54 9.30 14.00
CA GLU A 78 20.30 8.82 15.15
C GLU A 78 19.50 8.95 16.44
N TYR A 79 18.97 10.15 16.71
CA TYR A 79 18.11 10.38 17.89
C TYR A 79 16.92 9.41 17.95
N PHE A 80 16.21 9.21 16.81
CA PHE A 80 15.10 8.27 16.78
C PHE A 80 15.54 6.82 16.98
N SER A 81 16.71 6.45 16.43
CA SER A 81 17.25 5.11 16.61
C SER A 81 17.59 4.82 18.07
N GLU A 82 18.23 5.78 18.75
CA GLU A 82 18.55 5.65 20.19
C GLU A 82 17.27 5.63 21.03
N TRP A 83 16.35 6.56 20.78
CA TRP A 83 15.07 6.60 21.46
C TRP A 83 14.26 5.29 21.29
N GLN A 84 14.26 4.71 20.08
CA GLN A 84 13.61 3.43 19.84
C GLN A 84 14.28 2.28 20.59
N LYS A 85 15.59 2.27 20.71
CA LYS A 85 16.32 1.26 21.53
C LYS A 85 15.93 1.37 23.00
N GLU A 86 15.95 2.58 23.55
CA GLU A 86 15.60 2.84 24.96
C GLU A 86 14.13 2.52 25.27
N ASN A 87 13.23 2.77 24.32
CA ASN A 87 11.79 2.60 24.53
C ASN A 87 11.23 1.32 23.91
N ARG A 88 12.09 0.39 23.47
CA ARG A 88 11.72 -0.81 22.72
C ARG A 88 10.66 -1.67 23.42
N GLU A 89 10.80 -1.87 24.70
CA GLU A 89 9.86 -2.69 25.48
C GLU A 89 8.48 -2.03 25.54
N LYS A 90 8.43 -0.75 25.88
CA LYS A 90 7.17 0.02 25.93
C LYS A 90 6.48 0.08 24.57
N LEU A 91 7.25 0.24 23.49
CA LEU A 91 6.71 0.22 22.14
C LEU A 91 6.16 -1.16 21.76
N ASN A 92 6.85 -2.23 22.11
CA ASN A 92 6.41 -3.59 21.86
C ASN A 92 5.11 -3.90 22.62
N GLU A 93 5.01 -3.48 23.87
CA GLU A 93 3.81 -3.65 24.69
C GLU A 93 2.64 -2.83 24.11
N TYR A 94 2.85 -1.57 23.79
CA TYR A 94 1.86 -0.73 23.11
C TYR A 94 1.38 -1.34 21.79
N HIS A 95 2.30 -1.82 20.96
CA HIS A 95 1.94 -2.46 19.69
C HIS A 95 1.21 -3.79 19.88
N LYS A 96 1.53 -4.53 20.95
CA LYS A 96 0.82 -5.76 21.31
C LYS A 96 -0.62 -5.45 21.70
N GLU A 97 -0.82 -4.53 22.64
CA GLU A 97 -2.17 -4.12 23.05
C GLU A 97 -2.99 -3.55 21.90
N TRP A 98 -2.36 -2.70 21.08
CA TRP A 98 -3.03 -2.13 19.92
C TRP A 98 -3.48 -3.20 18.93
N ARG A 99 -2.62 -4.20 18.67
CA ARG A 99 -2.97 -5.34 17.80
C ARG A 99 -4.12 -6.15 18.37
N GLU A 100 -4.10 -6.46 19.65
CA GLU A 100 -5.17 -7.21 20.31
C GLU A 100 -6.52 -6.46 20.22
N LYS A 101 -6.52 -5.16 20.47
CA LYS A 101 -7.72 -4.32 20.38
C LYS A 101 -8.24 -4.13 18.94
N ASN A 102 -7.36 -4.22 17.93
CA ASN A 102 -7.71 -3.92 16.52
C ASN A 102 -7.62 -5.14 15.60
N ILE A 103 -7.46 -6.37 16.13
CA ILE A 103 -7.21 -7.57 15.32
C ILE A 103 -8.30 -7.82 14.29
N ASP A 104 -9.57 -7.68 14.66
CA ASP A 104 -10.69 -7.95 13.76
C ASP A 104 -10.80 -6.91 12.66
N ARG A 105 -10.58 -5.63 13.00
CA ARG A 105 -10.52 -4.55 12.00
C ARG A 105 -9.38 -4.78 11.02
N HIS A 106 -8.20 -5.17 11.52
CA HIS A 106 -7.02 -5.44 10.70
C HIS A 106 -7.26 -6.64 9.77
N ARG A 107 -7.84 -7.73 10.30
CA ARG A 107 -8.20 -8.93 9.53
C ARG A 107 -9.24 -8.60 8.44
N LYS A 108 -10.25 -7.78 8.79
CA LYS A 108 -11.25 -7.32 7.81
C LYS A 108 -10.60 -6.51 6.70
N ASN A 109 -9.83 -5.48 7.04
CA ASN A 109 -9.16 -4.63 6.05
C ASN A 109 -8.23 -5.44 5.14
N LYS A 110 -7.50 -6.42 5.69
CA LYS A 110 -6.65 -7.32 4.90
C LYS A 110 -7.47 -8.16 3.93
N ARG A 111 -8.57 -8.77 4.38
CA ARG A 111 -9.46 -9.57 3.50
C ARG A 111 -10.05 -8.71 2.38
N ASP A 112 -10.53 -7.51 2.70
CA ASP A 112 -11.13 -6.59 1.74
C ASP A 112 -10.08 -6.14 0.70
N TYR A 113 -8.86 -5.81 1.14
CA TYR A 113 -7.74 -5.48 0.26
C TYR A 113 -7.38 -6.64 -0.66
N GLU A 114 -7.22 -7.86 -0.13
CA GLU A 114 -6.88 -9.04 -0.93
C GLU A 114 -7.99 -9.39 -1.93
N LYS A 115 -9.26 -9.26 -1.53
CA LYS A 115 -10.41 -9.47 -2.43
C LYS A 115 -10.40 -8.47 -3.58
N THR A 116 -10.21 -7.18 -3.29
CA THR A 116 -10.15 -6.12 -4.30
C THR A 116 -8.96 -6.33 -5.22
N ARG A 117 -7.79 -6.68 -4.68
CA ARG A 117 -6.59 -6.89 -5.47
C ARG A 117 -6.72 -8.11 -6.39
N LYS A 118 -7.25 -9.22 -5.90
CA LYS A 118 -7.52 -10.42 -6.73
C LYS A 118 -8.52 -10.16 -7.85
N HIS A 119 -9.45 -9.22 -7.63
CA HIS A 119 -10.43 -8.83 -8.66
C HIS A 119 -9.79 -7.97 -9.75
N ASN A 120 -8.94 -7.02 -9.37
CA ASN A 120 -8.39 -6.00 -10.26
C ASN A 120 -7.02 -6.38 -10.88
N ASP A 121 -6.36 -7.43 -10.38
CA ASP A 121 -5.01 -7.84 -10.80
C ASP A 121 -5.00 -9.35 -11.08
N PRO A 122 -5.25 -9.76 -12.34
CA PRO A 122 -5.25 -11.16 -12.73
C PRO A 122 -3.92 -11.86 -12.46
N ILE A 123 -2.81 -11.17 -12.65
CA ILE A 123 -1.47 -11.70 -12.39
C ILE A 123 -1.28 -11.99 -10.90
N TYR A 124 -1.67 -11.05 -10.05
CA TYR A 124 -1.66 -11.29 -8.60
C TYR A 124 -2.55 -12.49 -8.22
N LYS A 125 -3.74 -12.59 -8.84
CA LYS A 125 -4.67 -13.71 -8.64
C LYS A 125 -4.01 -15.03 -9.03
N LEU A 126 -3.37 -15.09 -10.21
CA LEU A 126 -2.64 -16.27 -10.70
C LEU A 126 -1.55 -16.70 -9.69
N ILE A 127 -0.62 -15.80 -9.36
CA ILE A 127 0.51 -16.12 -8.48
C ILE A 127 0.03 -16.58 -7.10
N ASN A 128 -1.04 -15.96 -6.59
CA ASN A 128 -1.59 -16.36 -5.30
C ASN A 128 -2.28 -17.73 -5.36
N ASN A 129 -3.01 -18.01 -6.43
CA ASN A 129 -3.64 -19.33 -6.65
C ASN A 129 -2.57 -20.42 -6.81
N PHE A 130 -1.53 -20.15 -7.58
CA PHE A 130 -0.39 -21.06 -7.76
C PHE A 130 0.28 -21.41 -6.42
N ARG A 131 0.61 -20.39 -5.61
CA ARG A 131 1.16 -20.61 -4.26
C ARG A 131 0.21 -21.39 -3.36
N THR A 132 -1.07 -21.14 -3.47
CA THR A 132 -2.10 -21.84 -2.69
C THR A 132 -2.19 -23.30 -3.10
N ALA A 133 -2.12 -23.62 -4.40
CA ALA A 133 -2.13 -24.99 -4.90
C ALA A 133 -0.91 -25.78 -4.39
N ILE A 134 0.29 -25.22 -4.46
CA ILE A 134 1.49 -25.84 -3.85
C ILE A 134 1.29 -26.08 -2.37
N TYR A 135 0.79 -25.07 -1.63
CA TYR A 135 0.55 -25.23 -0.19
C TYR A 135 -0.43 -26.36 0.14
N GLN A 136 -1.51 -26.51 -0.66
CA GLN A 136 -2.47 -27.61 -0.44
C GLN A 136 -1.82 -28.97 -0.63
N VAL A 137 -1.04 -29.15 -1.69
CA VAL A 137 -0.31 -30.39 -1.96
C VAL A 137 0.64 -30.74 -0.80
N LEU A 138 1.41 -29.75 -0.31
CA LEU A 138 2.29 -29.96 0.84
C LEU A 138 1.51 -30.33 2.09
N LYS A 139 0.39 -29.67 2.35
CA LYS A 139 -0.48 -29.95 3.50
C LYS A 139 -1.08 -31.36 3.45
N GLU A 140 -1.57 -31.78 2.30
CA GLU A 140 -2.14 -33.11 2.10
C GLU A 140 -1.11 -34.23 2.32
N ASN A 141 0.15 -33.97 1.98
CA ASN A 141 1.27 -34.88 2.22
C ASN A 141 1.97 -34.68 3.57
N ASN A 142 1.43 -33.86 4.48
CA ASN A 142 2.02 -33.50 5.80
C ASN A 142 3.44 -32.92 5.69
N LEU A 143 3.75 -32.21 4.60
CA LEU A 143 5.04 -31.62 4.34
C LEU A 143 5.07 -30.15 4.80
N GLN A 144 6.23 -29.71 5.32
CA GLN A 144 6.42 -28.35 5.78
C GLN A 144 7.09 -27.50 4.70
N LYS A 145 6.66 -26.23 4.63
CA LYS A 145 7.28 -25.25 3.76
C LYS A 145 8.65 -24.83 4.31
N ASN A 146 9.70 -24.91 3.50
CA ASN A 146 11.08 -24.56 3.85
C ASN A 146 11.71 -23.53 2.88
N GLY A 147 11.02 -22.49 2.50
CA GLY A 147 11.57 -21.44 1.62
C GLY A 147 10.51 -20.76 0.74
N HIS A 148 10.98 -19.95 -0.20
CA HIS A 148 10.12 -19.33 -1.19
C HIS A 148 9.92 -20.28 -2.39
N TYR A 149 8.68 -20.55 -2.77
CA TYR A 149 8.37 -21.54 -3.81
C TYR A 149 9.11 -21.30 -5.13
N PHE A 150 9.17 -20.06 -5.63
CA PHE A 150 9.85 -19.74 -6.89
C PHE A 150 11.37 -19.92 -6.83
N GLU A 151 11.99 -19.76 -5.66
CA GLU A 151 13.42 -20.08 -5.46
C GLU A 151 13.65 -21.58 -5.54
N ILE A 152 12.77 -22.38 -4.93
CA ILE A 152 12.83 -23.85 -4.96
C ILE A 152 12.60 -24.34 -6.39
N LEU A 153 11.59 -23.80 -7.09
CA LEU A 153 11.22 -24.17 -8.47
C LEU A 153 12.23 -23.68 -9.52
N LYS A 154 13.18 -22.80 -9.14
CA LYS A 154 14.25 -22.25 -10.02
C LYS A 154 13.74 -21.54 -11.26
N TYR A 155 12.56 -20.93 -11.17
CA TYR A 155 12.03 -19.98 -12.16
C TYR A 155 11.26 -18.85 -11.46
N SER A 156 11.13 -17.71 -12.15
CA SER A 156 10.44 -16.54 -11.60
C SER A 156 8.94 -16.53 -11.93
N PRO A 157 8.13 -15.73 -11.21
CA PRO A 157 6.73 -15.49 -11.59
C PRO A 157 6.58 -15.01 -13.03
N GLU A 158 7.50 -14.17 -13.51
CA GLU A 158 7.48 -13.62 -14.88
C GLU A 158 7.70 -14.72 -15.92
N GLN A 159 8.59 -15.68 -15.63
CA GLN A 159 8.81 -16.85 -16.51
C GLN A 159 7.58 -17.75 -16.55
N LEU A 160 6.85 -17.91 -15.44
CA LEU A 160 5.58 -18.65 -15.43
C LEU A 160 4.53 -17.93 -16.31
N ILE A 161 4.40 -16.62 -16.17
CA ILE A 161 3.47 -15.80 -16.95
C ILE A 161 3.77 -15.94 -18.45
N GLU A 162 5.02 -15.69 -18.85
CA GLU A 162 5.48 -15.79 -20.23
C GLU A 162 5.24 -17.21 -20.82
N HIS A 163 5.51 -18.25 -20.02
CA HIS A 163 5.27 -19.63 -20.41
C HIS A 163 3.80 -19.90 -20.69
N LEU A 164 2.89 -19.41 -19.85
CA LEU A 164 1.45 -19.57 -20.03
C LEU A 164 0.93 -18.76 -21.24
N GLU A 165 1.39 -17.51 -21.40
CA GLU A 165 1.01 -16.64 -22.52
C GLU A 165 1.32 -17.28 -23.87
N ARG A 166 2.49 -17.92 -24.01
CA ARG A 166 2.90 -18.62 -25.24
C ARG A 166 1.98 -19.80 -25.62
N GLN A 167 1.20 -20.28 -24.67
CA GLN A 167 0.29 -21.43 -24.85
C GLN A 167 -1.18 -21.01 -24.86
N PHE A 168 -1.49 -19.72 -24.82
CA PHE A 168 -2.87 -19.26 -24.87
C PHE A 168 -3.55 -19.72 -26.14
N LYS A 169 -4.72 -20.32 -25.99
CA LYS A 169 -5.62 -20.68 -27.08
C LYS A 169 -6.48 -19.49 -27.48
N ASP A 170 -7.13 -19.56 -28.61
CA ASP A 170 -8.01 -18.50 -29.10
C ASP A 170 -9.01 -18.06 -28.02
N GLY A 171 -9.03 -16.74 -27.76
CA GLY A 171 -9.89 -16.12 -26.78
C GLY A 171 -9.32 -16.06 -25.35
N MET A 172 -8.23 -16.78 -25.03
CA MET A 172 -7.58 -16.70 -23.73
C MET A 172 -6.77 -15.41 -23.60
N ASN A 173 -6.93 -14.72 -22.48
CA ASN A 173 -6.13 -13.55 -22.09
C ASN A 173 -6.18 -13.37 -20.57
N TRP A 174 -5.48 -12.37 -20.04
CA TRP A 174 -5.46 -12.11 -18.60
C TRP A 174 -6.78 -11.56 -18.07
N ASP A 175 -7.54 -10.82 -18.86
CA ASP A 175 -8.80 -10.20 -18.42
C ASP A 175 -9.86 -11.27 -18.12
N ASN A 176 -9.79 -12.42 -18.79
CA ASN A 176 -10.69 -13.54 -18.53
C ASN A 176 -10.06 -14.66 -17.67
N TYR A 177 -8.97 -14.36 -16.93
CA TYR A 177 -8.40 -15.33 -16.00
C TYR A 177 -9.40 -15.74 -14.91
N GLY A 178 -9.79 -16.99 -14.94
CA GLY A 178 -10.85 -17.60 -14.12
C GLY A 178 -11.85 -18.34 -14.98
N GLU A 179 -11.97 -18.02 -16.29
CA GLU A 179 -12.63 -18.85 -17.30
C GLU A 179 -11.68 -19.94 -17.79
N TRP A 180 -10.37 -19.69 -17.71
CA TRP A 180 -9.32 -20.68 -17.90
C TRP A 180 -8.49 -20.82 -16.61
N HIS A 181 -7.84 -21.97 -16.44
CA HIS A 181 -7.05 -22.35 -15.28
C HIS A 181 -5.64 -22.76 -15.68
N VAL A 182 -4.69 -22.72 -14.73
CA VAL A 182 -3.42 -23.43 -14.88
C VAL A 182 -3.67 -24.89 -14.57
N ASP A 183 -3.41 -25.74 -15.53
CA ASP A 183 -3.58 -27.19 -15.46
C ASP A 183 -2.21 -27.88 -15.49
N HIS A 184 -2.13 -29.08 -14.91
CA HIS A 184 -0.95 -29.93 -14.96
C HIS A 184 -1.13 -30.95 -16.08
N VAL A 185 -0.23 -30.98 -17.08
CA VAL A 185 -0.26 -31.97 -18.16
C VAL A 185 -0.32 -33.39 -17.59
N LEU A 186 0.65 -33.74 -16.73
CA LEU A 186 0.59 -34.90 -15.85
C LEU A 186 -0.04 -34.46 -14.51
N PRO A 187 -1.23 -34.96 -14.16
CA PRO A 187 -1.95 -34.54 -12.96
C PRO A 187 -1.13 -34.71 -11.66
N ILE A 188 -1.34 -33.80 -10.71
CA ILE A 188 -0.67 -33.80 -9.40
C ILE A 188 -0.75 -35.17 -8.72
N SER A 189 -1.90 -35.84 -8.80
CA SER A 189 -2.15 -37.15 -8.19
C SER A 189 -1.28 -38.30 -8.77
N ARG A 190 -0.52 -38.02 -9.82
CA ARG A 190 0.40 -39.01 -10.45
C ARG A 190 1.83 -38.84 -9.97
N HIS A 191 2.11 -37.81 -9.17
CA HIS A 191 3.42 -37.55 -8.60
C HIS A 191 3.47 -38.00 -7.14
N ASN A 192 4.52 -38.75 -6.81
CA ASN A 192 4.76 -39.22 -5.43
C ASN A 192 5.69 -38.27 -4.70
N ILE A 193 5.17 -37.09 -4.33
CA ILE A 193 5.93 -36.03 -3.67
C ILE A 193 6.19 -36.42 -2.20
N GLN A 194 7.45 -36.59 -1.82
CA GLN A 194 7.88 -36.96 -0.47
C GLN A 194 8.41 -35.76 0.32
N GLU A 195 9.01 -34.79 -0.37
CA GLU A 195 9.48 -33.56 0.23
C GLU A 195 9.45 -32.40 -0.78
N ILE A 196 9.49 -31.17 -0.26
CA ILE A 196 9.53 -29.99 -1.10
C ILE A 196 10.88 -29.89 -1.82
N GLY A 197 10.85 -29.81 -3.15
CA GLY A 197 12.04 -29.72 -3.99
C GLY A 197 12.64 -31.05 -4.40
N ASP A 198 12.00 -32.18 -4.05
CA ASP A 198 12.38 -33.49 -4.59
C ASP A 198 12.11 -33.58 -6.11
N GLU A 199 12.56 -34.63 -6.74
CA GLU A 199 12.45 -34.81 -8.19
C GLU A 199 10.99 -34.79 -8.66
N GLU A 200 10.10 -35.45 -7.92
CA GLU A 200 8.68 -35.51 -8.24
C GLU A 200 7.96 -34.15 -8.01
N PHE A 201 8.32 -33.43 -6.96
CA PHE A 201 7.86 -32.05 -6.75
C PHE A 201 8.31 -31.14 -7.91
N MET A 202 9.61 -31.24 -8.28
CA MET A 202 10.15 -30.43 -9.38
C MET A 202 9.54 -30.77 -10.72
N LYS A 203 9.26 -32.04 -11.01
CA LYS A 203 8.54 -32.45 -12.23
C LYS A 203 7.10 -31.95 -12.23
N CYS A 204 6.40 -32.12 -11.13
CA CYS A 204 5.01 -31.69 -10.97
C CYS A 204 4.82 -30.19 -11.28
N TRP A 205 5.67 -29.35 -10.70
CA TRP A 205 5.58 -27.90 -10.80
C TRP A 205 6.50 -27.30 -11.87
N SER A 206 7.14 -28.10 -12.72
CA SER A 206 7.95 -27.59 -13.83
C SER A 206 7.09 -26.86 -14.84
N LEU A 207 7.65 -25.84 -15.51
CA LEU A 207 6.95 -25.13 -16.58
C LEU A 207 6.44 -26.09 -17.67
N ASN A 208 7.22 -27.11 -18.02
CA ASN A 208 6.82 -28.10 -19.03
C ASN A 208 5.59 -28.94 -18.65
N ASN A 209 5.27 -29.02 -17.37
CA ASN A 209 4.07 -29.71 -16.88
C ASN A 209 2.89 -28.75 -16.63
N LEU A 210 3.03 -27.46 -16.91
CA LEU A 210 2.00 -26.44 -16.70
C LEU A 210 1.49 -25.91 -18.04
N GLN A 211 0.17 -25.82 -18.16
CA GLN A 211 -0.50 -25.29 -19.35
C GLN A 211 -1.75 -24.51 -19.00
N PRO A 212 -2.16 -23.52 -19.80
CA PRO A 212 -3.48 -22.91 -19.67
C PRO A 212 -4.52 -23.84 -20.28
N MET A 213 -5.62 -24.08 -19.59
CA MET A 213 -6.73 -24.90 -20.07
C MET A 213 -8.06 -24.21 -19.75
N TRP A 214 -9.02 -24.25 -20.69
CA TRP A 214 -10.36 -23.75 -20.39
C TRP A 214 -10.96 -24.50 -19.21
N GLY A 215 -11.67 -23.76 -18.33
CA GLY A 215 -12.18 -24.31 -17.07
C GLY A 215 -13.04 -25.57 -17.27
N GLU A 216 -13.91 -25.56 -18.29
CA GLU A 216 -14.74 -26.73 -18.64
C GLU A 216 -13.92 -27.92 -19.06
N ASP A 217 -12.88 -27.69 -19.87
CA ASP A 217 -12.00 -28.80 -20.36
C ASP A 217 -11.16 -29.34 -19.20
N ASN A 218 -10.69 -28.45 -18.31
CA ASN A 218 -9.95 -28.84 -17.12
C ASN A 218 -10.79 -29.72 -16.18
N ILE A 219 -12.07 -29.38 -15.99
CA ILE A 219 -13.00 -30.19 -15.20
C ILE A 219 -13.23 -31.54 -15.88
N ARG A 220 -13.41 -31.58 -17.21
CA ARG A 220 -13.56 -32.82 -17.97
C ARG A 220 -12.32 -33.71 -17.96
N LYS A 221 -11.14 -33.09 -18.02
CA LYS A 221 -9.85 -33.79 -17.93
C LYS A 221 -9.71 -34.49 -16.58
N SER A 222 -10.02 -33.77 -15.45
CA SER A 222 -9.84 -34.31 -14.10
C SER A 222 -8.42 -34.91 -13.94
N ASN A 223 -8.31 -36.19 -13.52
CA ASN A 223 -7.03 -36.89 -13.30
C ASN A 223 -6.57 -37.71 -14.55
N LYS A 224 -7.12 -37.43 -15.75
CA LYS A 224 -6.74 -38.11 -16.97
C LYS A 224 -5.52 -37.44 -17.60
N ILE A 225 -4.71 -38.24 -18.27
CA ILE A 225 -3.65 -37.78 -19.17
C ILE A 225 -4.30 -37.67 -20.54
N LEU A 226 -4.26 -36.50 -21.19
CA LEU A 226 -4.78 -36.25 -22.52
C LEU A 226 -3.67 -36.42 -23.54
#